data_7f6184043852e92ba26b5964b4f451b9
#
_entry.id   7f6184043852e92ba26b5964b4f451b9
#
_cell.length_a   1.000
_cell.length_b   1.000
_cell.length_c   1.000
_cell.angle_alpha   90.00
_cell.angle_beta   90.00
_cell.angle_gamma   90.00
#
_symmetry.space_group_name_H-M   'P 1'
#
loop_
_entity.id
_entity.type
_entity.pdbx_description
1 polymer ?
#
loop_
_entity_poly.entity_id
_entity_poly.type
_entity_poly.pdbx_seq_one_letter_code
_entity_poly.pdbx_strand_id
1 'polypeptide(L)'
;MFRNPDINRLAVHAGLRQLAWGLAGIFFFAVLLRAGLSPAGAFLALGAMLGLRLVTRPAAFALIRGAGLRTAMLVGCVLFAGQFPVLALVDAGRPWTIAAYVLAVAIADVVYWTCYHAVFAAAGDVGERGAQIGVRTVVMVLADTVAPVVGGLLLTWHGWAAFAAATVVALIAIVPFRGVSVPDVVIAEDHGPAPFRDGVRLFATDGFLMCGFAVTWGLIMFETFDRRFDAFGGLLGAAALAGAVGGLVLGRLIDAGHAARAVWLNLAAMTAVVLLRVALADTPTGVVVAALASTALFGLYVPTLMTAVYNAAKTSPCAVRFHYRAEAGWDVGGIAACLATAAALAAGVPARLLLLAALPALVVQAILLHRRYLAATPDAPTGAALAGRID
;
A
#
# COMPACT_ATOMS: atom_id res chain seq x y z
N MET A 1 -6.62 -0.91 24.36
CA MET A 1 -5.33 -0.23 24.17
C MET A 1 -4.25 -1.07 24.86
N PHE A 2 -3.05 -1.12 24.29
CA PHE A 2 -1.93 -1.88 24.84
C PHE A 2 -1.30 -1.16 26.05
N ARG A 3 -0.53 -1.91 26.85
CA ARG A 3 0.29 -1.32 27.92
C ARG A 3 1.40 -0.41 27.36
N ASN A 4 1.83 -0.65 26.13
CA ASN A 4 2.83 0.15 25.43
C ASN A 4 2.21 1.45 24.89
N PRO A 5 2.48 2.61 25.48
CA PRO A 5 1.89 3.89 25.09
C PRO A 5 2.38 4.34 23.71
N ASP A 6 3.58 3.97 23.30
CA ASP A 6 4.16 4.37 22.02
C ASP A 6 3.46 3.67 20.85
N ILE A 7 3.12 2.40 21.00
CA ILE A 7 2.31 1.66 20.02
C ILE A 7 0.90 2.24 19.90
N ASN A 8 0.28 2.62 21.02
CA ASN A 8 -1.04 3.26 21.00
C ASN A 8 -0.98 4.61 20.25
N ARG A 9 0.05 5.43 20.50
CA ARG A 9 0.28 6.70 19.80
C ARG A 9 0.54 6.50 18.30
N LEU A 10 1.33 5.48 17.94
CA LEU A 10 1.60 5.14 16.56
C LEU A 10 0.34 4.62 15.83
N ALA A 11 -0.53 3.88 16.51
CA ALA A 11 -1.81 3.44 15.93
C ALA A 11 -2.75 4.63 15.67
N VAL A 12 -2.85 5.58 16.61
CA VAL A 12 -3.62 6.82 16.42
C VAL A 12 -3.03 7.67 15.30
N HIS A 13 -1.69 7.85 15.27
CA HIS A 13 -0.99 8.54 14.19
C HIS A 13 -1.30 7.92 12.82
N ALA A 14 -1.20 6.59 12.70
CA ALA A 14 -1.47 5.88 11.47
C ALA A 14 -2.93 6.03 11.02
N GLY A 15 -3.88 5.96 11.96
CA GLY A 15 -5.30 6.16 11.68
C GLY A 15 -5.61 7.57 11.17
N LEU A 16 -5.06 8.60 11.82
CA LEU A 16 -5.24 10.00 11.38
C LEU A 16 -4.58 10.24 10.01
N ARG A 17 -3.39 9.67 9.77
CA ARG A 17 -2.75 9.75 8.46
C ARG A 17 -3.61 9.06 7.38
N GLN A 18 -4.16 7.88 7.68
CA GLN A 18 -5.03 7.14 6.76
C GLN A 18 -6.33 7.91 6.50
N LEU A 19 -6.90 8.55 7.53
CA LEU A 19 -8.06 9.43 7.40
C LEU A 19 -7.73 10.60 6.45
N ALA A 20 -6.58 11.28 6.62
CA ALA A 20 -6.14 12.34 5.73
C ALA A 20 -5.95 11.85 4.27
N TRP A 21 -5.34 10.68 4.11
CA TRP A 21 -5.20 10.05 2.79
C TRP A 21 -6.55 9.75 2.14
N GLY A 22 -7.48 9.14 2.87
CA GLY A 22 -8.82 8.81 2.38
C GLY A 22 -9.67 10.03 2.05
N LEU A 23 -9.48 11.18 2.73
CA LEU A 23 -10.20 12.43 2.44
C LEU A 23 -9.82 13.05 1.10
N ALA A 24 -8.56 12.94 0.67
CA ALA A 24 -8.07 13.60 -0.54
C ALA A 24 -7.08 12.76 -1.36
N GLY A 25 -6.11 12.12 -0.72
CA GLY A 25 -5.03 11.42 -1.39
C GLY A 25 -5.48 10.26 -2.27
N ILE A 26 -6.47 9.49 -1.82
CA ILE A 26 -7.02 8.36 -2.57
C ILE A 26 -7.66 8.79 -3.90
N PHE A 27 -8.04 10.06 -4.00
CA PHE A 27 -8.62 10.64 -5.22
C PHE A 27 -7.59 11.18 -6.19
N PHE A 28 -6.29 11.08 -5.90
CA PHE A 28 -5.25 11.72 -6.71
C PHE A 28 -5.38 11.42 -8.21
N PHE A 29 -5.61 10.16 -8.57
CA PHE A 29 -5.75 9.74 -9.96
C PHE A 29 -7.01 10.35 -10.60
N ALA A 30 -8.14 10.34 -9.88
CA ALA A 30 -9.39 10.96 -10.28
C ALA A 30 -9.25 12.50 -10.44
N VAL A 31 -8.46 13.14 -9.57
CA VAL A 31 -8.14 14.58 -9.66
C VAL A 31 -7.31 14.87 -10.92
N LEU A 32 -6.30 14.05 -11.23
CA LEU A 32 -5.53 14.19 -12.47
C LEU A 32 -6.43 14.10 -13.71
N LEU A 33 -7.37 13.15 -13.75
CA LEU A 33 -8.33 13.03 -14.86
C LEU A 33 -9.28 14.24 -14.95
N ARG A 34 -9.77 14.73 -13.81
CA ARG A 34 -10.63 15.94 -13.76
C ARG A 34 -9.89 17.21 -14.13
N ALA A 35 -8.59 17.27 -13.85
CA ALA A 35 -7.69 18.35 -14.24
C ALA A 35 -7.35 18.37 -15.75
N GLY A 36 -7.82 17.36 -16.52
CA GLY A 36 -7.70 17.31 -17.98
C GLY A 36 -6.63 16.35 -18.50
N LEU A 37 -5.96 15.56 -17.65
CA LEU A 37 -5.06 14.53 -18.15
C LEU A 37 -5.86 13.38 -18.80
N SER A 38 -5.30 12.83 -19.88
CA SER A 38 -5.79 11.57 -20.40
C SER A 38 -5.49 10.43 -19.41
N PRO A 39 -6.23 9.30 -19.45
CA PRO A 39 -5.89 8.14 -18.64
C PRO A 39 -4.44 7.69 -18.79
N ALA A 40 -3.92 7.64 -20.00
CA ALA A 40 -2.50 7.34 -20.25
C ALA A 40 -1.57 8.36 -19.60
N GLY A 41 -1.88 9.68 -19.70
CA GLY A 41 -1.13 10.75 -19.06
C GLY A 41 -1.12 10.64 -17.52
N ALA A 42 -2.24 10.26 -16.91
CA ALA A 42 -2.34 10.05 -15.47
C ALA A 42 -1.47 8.86 -15.01
N PHE A 43 -1.43 7.76 -15.77
CA PHE A 43 -0.50 6.65 -15.50
C PHE A 43 0.97 7.05 -15.69
N LEU A 44 1.30 7.88 -16.69
CA LEU A 44 2.66 8.41 -16.84
C LEU A 44 3.06 9.30 -15.66
N ALA A 45 2.15 10.13 -15.14
CA ALA A 45 2.39 10.94 -13.94
C ALA A 45 2.63 10.06 -12.70
N LEU A 46 1.85 8.99 -12.53
CA LEU A 46 2.09 8.01 -11.46
C LEU A 46 3.44 7.30 -11.62
N GLY A 47 3.78 6.85 -12.84
CA GLY A 47 5.08 6.25 -13.13
C GLY A 47 6.26 7.20 -12.86
N ALA A 48 6.13 8.48 -13.22
CA ALA A 48 7.12 9.51 -12.92
C ALA A 48 7.27 9.75 -11.41
N MET A 49 6.18 9.75 -10.65
CA MET A 49 6.20 9.83 -9.19
C MET A 49 7.01 8.68 -8.58
N LEU A 50 6.77 7.45 -9.02
CA LEU A 50 7.50 6.27 -8.55
C LEU A 50 8.98 6.31 -8.96
N GLY A 51 9.28 6.80 -10.17
CA GLY A 51 10.65 7.03 -10.63
C GLY A 51 11.39 8.04 -9.75
N LEU A 52 10.75 9.15 -9.40
CA LEU A 52 11.31 10.13 -8.46
C LEU A 52 11.46 9.56 -7.05
N ARG A 53 10.52 8.76 -6.56
CA ARG A 53 10.67 8.03 -5.28
C ARG A 53 11.92 7.16 -5.28
N LEU A 54 12.14 6.41 -6.37
CA LEU A 54 13.30 5.53 -6.51
C LEU A 54 14.61 6.32 -6.48
N VAL A 55 14.68 7.42 -7.23
CA VAL A 55 15.88 8.28 -7.33
C VAL A 55 16.15 9.06 -6.03
N THR A 56 15.12 9.50 -5.32
CA THR A 56 15.26 10.30 -4.08
C THR A 56 15.48 9.45 -2.82
N ARG A 57 15.32 8.13 -2.89
CA ARG A 57 15.56 7.22 -1.75
C ARG A 57 16.90 7.41 -1.03
N PRO A 58 18.04 7.54 -1.73
CA PRO A 58 19.31 7.78 -1.05
C PRO A 58 19.35 9.06 -0.22
N ALA A 59 18.65 10.12 -0.68
CA ALA A 59 18.56 11.39 0.04
C ALA A 59 17.73 11.25 1.33
N ALA A 60 16.63 10.49 1.30
CA ALA A 60 15.84 10.18 2.50
C ALA A 60 16.68 9.41 3.54
N PHE A 61 17.51 8.47 3.07
CA PHE A 61 18.41 7.73 3.93
C PHE A 61 19.54 8.62 4.52
N ALA A 62 20.06 9.56 3.73
CA ALA A 62 21.03 10.56 4.20
C ALA A 62 20.41 11.49 5.27
N LEU A 63 19.15 11.89 5.10
CA LEU A 63 18.40 12.66 6.08
C LEU A 63 18.27 11.92 7.42
N ILE A 64 17.94 10.62 7.38
CA ILE A 64 17.85 9.80 8.60
C ILE A 64 19.19 9.74 9.33
N ARG A 65 20.30 9.56 8.59
CA ARG A 65 21.64 9.51 9.18
C ARG A 65 22.11 10.85 9.76
N GLY A 66 21.76 11.97 9.11
CA GLY A 66 22.22 13.29 9.50
C GLY A 66 21.37 13.95 10.58
N ALA A 67 20.04 13.83 10.51
CA ALA A 67 19.10 14.49 11.39
C ALA A 67 18.43 13.56 12.42
N GLY A 68 18.67 12.26 12.33
CA GLY A 68 18.03 11.24 13.15
C GLY A 68 16.63 10.85 12.66
N LEU A 69 16.22 9.65 13.07
CA LEU A 69 14.96 9.03 12.63
C LEU A 69 13.72 9.86 13.02
N ARG A 70 13.72 10.44 14.22
CA ARG A 70 12.61 11.28 14.72
C ARG A 70 12.40 12.51 13.85
N THR A 71 13.47 13.26 13.58
CA THR A 71 13.41 14.48 12.76
C THR A 71 12.99 14.14 11.32
N ALA A 72 13.58 13.11 10.73
CA ALA A 72 13.20 12.66 9.39
C ALA A 72 11.72 12.28 9.31
N MET A 73 11.18 11.56 10.30
CA MET A 73 9.76 11.21 10.36
C MET A 73 8.86 12.46 10.45
N LEU A 74 9.22 13.46 11.29
CA LEU A 74 8.47 14.72 11.37
C LEU A 74 8.49 15.48 10.06
N VAL A 75 9.64 15.56 9.39
CA VAL A 75 9.75 16.13 8.04
C VAL A 75 8.83 15.38 7.06
N GLY A 76 8.84 14.05 7.06
CA GLY A 76 7.94 13.24 6.24
C GLY A 76 6.46 13.53 6.51
N CYS A 77 6.06 13.73 7.77
CA CYS A 77 4.68 14.09 8.12
C CYS A 77 4.29 15.47 7.58
N VAL A 78 5.16 16.47 7.68
CA VAL A 78 4.91 17.82 7.15
C VAL A 78 4.82 17.81 5.63
N LEU A 79 5.74 17.11 4.97
CA LEU A 79 5.70 16.94 3.51
C LEU A 79 4.42 16.21 3.05
N PHE A 80 4.00 15.19 3.80
CA PHE A 80 2.74 14.49 3.53
C PHE A 80 1.52 15.43 3.67
N ALA A 81 1.49 16.31 4.66
CA ALA A 81 0.42 17.31 4.77
C ALA A 81 0.47 18.32 3.62
N GLY A 82 1.66 18.74 3.20
CA GLY A 82 1.88 19.72 2.13
C GLY A 82 1.49 19.24 0.73
N GLN A 83 1.41 17.92 0.50
CA GLN A 83 1.04 17.40 -0.82
C GLN A 83 -0.43 17.72 -1.21
N PHE A 84 -1.35 17.83 -0.24
CA PHE A 84 -2.77 18.04 -0.53
C PHE A 84 -3.08 19.42 -1.13
N PRO A 85 -2.55 20.54 -0.60
CA PRO A 85 -2.68 21.84 -1.27
C PRO A 85 -2.08 21.84 -2.67
N VAL A 86 -0.95 21.13 -2.88
CA VAL A 86 -0.33 21.03 -4.21
C VAL A 86 -1.22 20.21 -5.17
N LEU A 87 -1.85 19.14 -4.69
CA LEU A 87 -2.81 18.35 -5.48
C LEU A 87 -4.02 19.21 -5.90
N ALA A 88 -4.49 20.10 -5.03
CA ALA A 88 -5.59 21.00 -5.33
C ALA A 88 -5.28 22.01 -6.46
N LEU A 89 -4.01 22.26 -6.75
CA LEU A 89 -3.55 23.19 -7.79
C LEU A 89 -3.32 22.52 -9.15
N VAL A 90 -3.43 21.20 -9.24
CA VAL A 90 -3.14 20.45 -10.46
C VAL A 90 -4.08 20.85 -11.58
N ASP A 91 -3.49 21.18 -12.74
CA ASP A 91 -4.17 21.64 -13.95
C ASP A 91 -3.36 21.20 -15.18
N ALA A 92 -3.99 20.49 -16.12
CA ALA A 92 -3.32 20.02 -17.34
C ALA A 92 -2.86 21.17 -18.25
N GLY A 93 -3.54 22.32 -18.17
CA GLY A 93 -3.12 23.55 -18.88
C GLY A 93 -1.84 24.17 -18.29
N ARG A 94 -1.40 23.70 -17.11
CA ARG A 94 -0.20 24.17 -16.41
C ARG A 94 0.67 22.99 -15.97
N PRO A 95 1.43 22.36 -16.88
CA PRO A 95 2.16 21.10 -16.60
C PRO A 95 3.11 21.15 -15.39
N TRP A 96 3.62 22.34 -15.04
CA TRP A 96 4.45 22.51 -13.85
C TRP A 96 3.72 22.20 -12.55
N THR A 97 2.38 22.34 -12.48
CA THR A 97 1.59 21.98 -11.30
C THR A 97 1.54 20.47 -11.09
N ILE A 98 1.47 19.71 -12.19
CA ILE A 98 1.56 18.25 -12.17
C ILE A 98 2.96 17.82 -11.71
N ALA A 99 4.02 18.44 -12.27
CA ALA A 99 5.40 18.17 -11.89
C ALA A 99 5.64 18.48 -10.39
N ALA A 100 5.11 19.60 -9.90
CA ALA A 100 5.20 19.98 -8.48
C ALA A 100 4.49 18.96 -7.59
N TYR A 101 3.30 18.48 -7.96
CA TYR A 101 2.58 17.46 -7.22
C TYR A 101 3.37 16.12 -7.20
N VAL A 102 3.81 15.65 -8.36
CA VAL A 102 4.59 14.42 -8.53
C VAL A 102 5.85 14.46 -7.64
N LEU A 103 6.56 15.57 -7.63
CA LEU A 103 7.76 15.77 -6.80
C LEU A 103 7.41 15.79 -5.30
N ALA A 104 6.36 16.53 -4.91
CA ALA A 104 5.95 16.65 -3.51
C ALA A 104 5.59 15.29 -2.92
N VAL A 105 4.78 14.49 -3.64
CA VAL A 105 4.38 13.15 -3.19
C VAL A 105 5.57 12.21 -3.14
N ALA A 106 6.43 12.21 -4.18
CA ALA A 106 7.59 11.32 -4.24
C ALA A 106 8.51 11.50 -3.02
N ILE A 107 8.80 12.74 -2.65
CA ILE A 107 9.66 13.04 -1.49
C ILE A 107 8.94 12.73 -0.18
N ALA A 108 7.67 13.11 -0.05
CA ALA A 108 6.88 12.87 1.16
C ALA A 108 6.81 11.37 1.49
N ASP A 109 6.46 10.55 0.51
CA ASP A 109 6.28 9.10 0.69
C ASP A 109 7.59 8.39 1.02
N VAL A 110 8.68 8.71 0.31
CA VAL A 110 9.99 8.10 0.56
C VAL A 110 10.46 8.37 1.98
N VAL A 111 10.37 9.61 2.44
CA VAL A 111 10.82 10.00 3.79
C VAL A 111 9.92 9.38 4.84
N TYR A 112 8.60 9.48 4.67
CA TYR A 112 7.63 8.99 5.64
C TYR A 112 7.72 7.47 5.83
N TRP A 113 7.55 6.68 4.76
CA TRP A 113 7.43 5.24 4.88
C TRP A 113 8.73 4.58 5.37
N THR A 114 9.89 5.05 4.91
CA THR A 114 11.18 4.58 5.40
C THR A 114 11.32 4.75 6.91
N CYS A 115 10.91 5.91 7.44
CA CYS A 115 10.97 6.20 8.87
C CYS A 115 9.89 5.43 9.65
N TYR A 116 8.65 5.41 9.16
CA TYR A 116 7.52 4.80 9.87
C TYR A 116 7.75 3.32 10.15
N HIS A 117 8.20 2.56 9.13
CA HIS A 117 8.48 1.13 9.31
C HIS A 117 9.59 0.88 10.34
N ALA A 118 10.63 1.72 10.35
CA ALA A 118 11.72 1.61 11.32
C ALA A 118 11.24 1.92 12.75
N VAL A 119 10.46 2.99 12.94
CA VAL A 119 9.91 3.38 14.26
C VAL A 119 8.96 2.31 14.77
N PHE A 120 8.03 1.83 13.94
CA PHE A 120 7.06 0.81 14.34
C PHE A 120 7.73 -0.52 14.71
N ALA A 121 8.76 -0.92 13.93
CA ALA A 121 9.52 -2.14 14.22
C ALA A 121 10.28 -2.03 15.55
N ALA A 122 10.82 -0.87 15.86
CA ALA A 122 11.59 -0.61 17.08
C ALA A 122 10.71 -0.45 18.33
N ALA A 123 9.53 0.19 18.20
CA ALA A 123 8.61 0.42 19.31
C ALA A 123 7.76 -0.81 19.68
N GLY A 124 7.58 -1.77 18.77
CA GLY A 124 6.69 -2.92 18.96
C GLY A 124 7.23 -3.98 19.90
N ASP A 125 6.34 -4.53 20.76
CA ASP A 125 6.67 -5.58 21.70
C ASP A 125 6.76 -6.95 21.01
N VAL A 126 7.76 -7.76 21.34
CA VAL A 126 8.04 -9.05 20.68
C VAL A 126 6.88 -10.03 20.85
N GLY A 127 6.25 -10.09 22.04
CA GLY A 127 5.16 -11.01 22.35
C GLY A 127 3.77 -10.58 21.86
N GLU A 128 3.54 -9.27 21.63
CA GLU A 128 2.24 -8.70 21.29
C GLU A 128 2.16 -8.13 19.88
N ARG A 129 3.21 -8.24 19.08
CA ARG A 129 3.36 -7.60 17.78
C ARG A 129 2.21 -7.90 16.80
N GLY A 130 1.72 -9.14 16.79
CA GLY A 130 0.57 -9.53 15.96
C GLY A 130 -0.71 -8.77 16.35
N ALA A 131 -1.01 -8.70 17.65
CA ALA A 131 -2.16 -7.95 18.17
C ALA A 131 -2.01 -6.44 17.89
N GLN A 132 -0.79 -5.90 18.04
CA GLN A 132 -0.49 -4.48 17.77
C GLN A 132 -0.71 -4.10 16.30
N ILE A 133 -0.27 -4.97 15.37
CA ILE A 133 -0.56 -4.83 13.94
C ILE A 133 -2.07 -4.92 13.68
N GLY A 134 -2.76 -5.85 14.32
CA GLY A 134 -4.20 -6.04 14.20
C GLY A 134 -4.99 -4.80 14.59
N VAL A 135 -4.72 -4.21 15.75
CA VAL A 135 -5.40 -2.98 16.19
C VAL A 135 -5.12 -1.80 15.24
N ARG A 136 -3.86 -1.63 14.82
CA ARG A 136 -3.52 -0.62 13.81
C ARG A 136 -4.34 -0.82 12.53
N THR A 137 -4.45 -2.06 12.05
CA THR A 137 -5.19 -2.38 10.83
C THR A 137 -6.67 -2.05 10.99
N VAL A 138 -7.30 -2.38 12.13
CA VAL A 138 -8.70 -2.02 12.39
C VAL A 138 -8.90 -0.50 12.34
N VAL A 139 -8.04 0.27 12.98
CA VAL A 139 -8.11 1.75 12.96
C VAL A 139 -7.99 2.29 11.53
N MET A 140 -7.08 1.74 10.73
CA MET A 140 -6.92 2.14 9.33
C MET A 140 -8.15 1.77 8.47
N VAL A 141 -8.73 0.59 8.66
CA VAL A 141 -9.94 0.15 7.93
C VAL A 141 -11.15 1.04 8.26
N LEU A 142 -11.30 1.46 9.51
CA LEU A 142 -12.35 2.43 9.87
C LEU A 142 -12.16 3.77 9.13
N ALA A 143 -10.92 4.24 9.05
CA ALA A 143 -10.60 5.43 8.27
C ALA A 143 -10.90 5.23 6.77
N ASP A 144 -10.51 4.08 6.19
CA ASP A 144 -10.76 3.74 4.78
C ASP A 144 -12.25 3.60 4.44
N THR A 145 -13.08 3.26 5.41
CA THR A 145 -14.54 3.18 5.22
C THR A 145 -15.18 4.57 5.18
N VAL A 146 -14.80 5.46 6.10
CA VAL A 146 -15.46 6.76 6.27
C VAL A 146 -14.83 7.86 5.41
N ALA A 147 -13.49 7.89 5.33
CA ALA A 147 -12.79 9.02 4.72
C ALA A 147 -13.06 9.20 3.22
N PRO A 148 -13.13 8.15 2.37
CA PRO A 148 -13.44 8.33 0.96
C PRO A 148 -14.86 8.85 0.72
N VAL A 149 -15.82 8.45 1.56
CA VAL A 149 -17.21 8.95 1.48
C VAL A 149 -17.24 10.46 1.76
N VAL A 150 -16.67 10.87 2.89
CA VAL A 150 -16.59 12.29 3.27
C VAL A 150 -15.76 13.09 2.27
N GLY A 151 -14.60 12.56 1.83
CA GLY A 151 -13.74 13.20 0.84
C GLY A 151 -14.43 13.40 -0.50
N GLY A 152 -15.14 12.39 -1.00
CA GLY A 152 -15.92 12.47 -2.24
C GLY A 152 -17.01 13.53 -2.17
N LEU A 153 -17.74 13.58 -1.05
CA LEU A 153 -18.75 14.62 -0.82
C LEU A 153 -18.14 16.02 -0.76
N LEU A 154 -17.04 16.20 -0.04
CA LEU A 154 -16.33 17.48 0.06
C LEU A 154 -15.79 17.95 -1.30
N LEU A 155 -15.20 17.04 -2.11
CA LEU A 155 -14.73 17.34 -3.46
C LEU A 155 -15.87 17.73 -4.39
N THR A 156 -17.05 17.16 -4.22
CA THR A 156 -18.23 17.49 -5.01
C THR A 156 -18.86 18.83 -4.58
N TRP A 157 -18.90 19.08 -3.27
CA TRP A 157 -19.48 20.30 -2.72
C TRP A 157 -18.60 21.53 -2.95
N HIS A 158 -17.31 21.42 -2.60
CA HIS A 158 -16.35 22.51 -2.78
C HIS A 158 -14.93 21.94 -2.96
N GLY A 159 -14.37 22.13 -4.14
CA GLY A 159 -13.12 21.48 -4.56
C GLY A 159 -11.95 21.60 -3.58
N TRP A 160 -11.85 22.71 -2.81
CA TRP A 160 -10.79 22.92 -1.83
C TRP A 160 -11.05 22.29 -0.45
N ALA A 161 -12.31 21.99 -0.12
CA ALA A 161 -12.68 21.56 1.22
C ALA A 161 -12.02 20.22 1.62
N ALA A 162 -11.98 19.26 0.70
CA ALA A 162 -11.33 17.96 0.95
C ALA A 162 -9.82 18.10 1.17
N PHE A 163 -9.14 18.91 0.35
CA PHE A 163 -7.69 19.12 0.48
C PHE A 163 -7.33 19.88 1.76
N ALA A 164 -8.11 20.89 2.13
CA ALA A 164 -7.93 21.61 3.39
C ALA A 164 -8.16 20.68 4.59
N ALA A 165 -9.25 19.90 4.61
CA ALA A 165 -9.54 18.93 5.65
C ALA A 165 -8.43 17.88 5.78
N ALA A 166 -7.97 17.32 4.65
CA ALA A 166 -6.88 16.36 4.63
C ALA A 166 -5.56 16.95 5.17
N THR A 167 -5.25 18.20 4.80
CA THR A 167 -4.06 18.91 5.32
C THR A 167 -4.15 19.06 6.84
N VAL A 168 -5.28 19.55 7.36
CA VAL A 168 -5.48 19.74 8.80
C VAL A 168 -5.36 18.42 9.55
N VAL A 169 -6.03 17.36 9.08
CA VAL A 169 -5.97 16.03 9.71
C VAL A 169 -4.56 15.46 9.66
N ALA A 170 -3.83 15.65 8.55
CA ALA A 170 -2.43 15.22 8.43
C ALA A 170 -1.51 15.94 9.41
N LEU A 171 -1.72 17.25 9.65
CA LEU A 171 -0.98 18.00 10.65
C LEU A 171 -1.34 17.57 12.08
N ILE A 172 -2.62 17.30 12.36
CA ILE A 172 -3.07 16.75 13.66
C ILE A 172 -2.43 15.37 13.91
N ALA A 173 -2.21 14.55 12.87
CA ALA A 173 -1.54 13.27 13.00
C ALA A 173 -0.11 13.36 13.56
N ILE A 174 0.54 14.53 13.47
CA ILE A 174 1.87 14.78 14.07
C ILE A 174 1.81 14.77 15.60
N VAL A 175 0.70 15.19 16.20
CA VAL A 175 0.57 15.36 17.65
C VAL A 175 0.81 14.05 18.42
N PRO A 176 0.11 12.94 18.12
CA PRO A 176 0.38 11.67 18.80
C PRO A 176 1.80 11.18 18.56
N PHE A 177 2.38 11.41 17.37
CA PHE A 177 3.75 10.99 17.08
C PHE A 177 4.80 11.72 17.93
N ARG A 178 4.57 12.99 18.28
CA ARG A 178 5.51 13.75 19.16
C ARG A 178 5.75 13.09 20.49
N GLY A 179 4.80 12.33 21.00
CA GLY A 179 4.94 11.60 22.26
C GLY A 179 5.57 10.22 22.16
N VAL A 180 5.91 9.75 20.94
CA VAL A 180 6.53 8.43 20.73
C VAL A 180 8.01 8.49 21.08
N SER A 181 8.51 7.51 21.84
CA SER A 181 9.94 7.32 22.08
C SER A 181 10.56 6.68 20.84
N VAL A 182 11.36 7.44 20.10
CA VAL A 182 12.04 6.95 18.91
C VAL A 182 13.46 6.57 19.31
N PRO A 183 13.81 5.27 19.28
CA PRO A 183 15.16 4.82 19.61
C PRO A 183 16.15 5.21 18.51
N ASP A 184 17.41 5.35 18.89
CA ASP A 184 18.50 5.49 17.94
C ASP A 184 18.62 4.17 17.15
N VAL A 185 18.41 4.24 15.84
CA VAL A 185 18.52 3.08 14.96
C VAL A 185 19.94 3.00 14.41
N VAL A 186 20.68 1.98 14.83
CA VAL A 186 21.96 1.64 14.21
C VAL A 186 21.69 1.06 12.83
N ILE A 187 22.12 1.77 11.80
CA ILE A 187 22.04 1.28 10.43
C ILE A 187 23.25 0.38 10.19
N ALA A 188 23.04 -0.92 10.19
CA ALA A 188 24.07 -1.91 9.92
C ALA A 188 24.74 -1.70 8.55
N GLU A 189 25.96 -2.22 8.40
CA GLU A 189 26.73 -2.18 7.14
C GLU A 189 25.98 -2.82 5.97
N ASP A 190 26.43 -2.52 4.75
CA ASP A 190 25.82 -3.07 3.54
C ASP A 190 26.36 -4.48 3.27
N HIS A 191 25.48 -5.49 3.38
CA HIS A 191 25.78 -6.89 3.09
C HIS A 191 25.54 -7.29 1.61
N GLY A 192 25.45 -6.32 0.71
CA GLY A 192 25.15 -6.56 -0.70
C GLY A 192 23.66 -6.87 -0.97
N PRO A 193 23.30 -7.23 -2.20
CA PRO A 193 21.89 -7.42 -2.62
C PRO A 193 21.29 -8.78 -2.23
N ALA A 194 22.11 -9.83 -2.06
CA ALA A 194 21.63 -11.21 -1.94
C ALA A 194 20.64 -11.46 -0.79
N PRO A 195 20.85 -10.95 0.45
CA PRO A 195 19.93 -11.16 1.56
C PRO A 195 18.55 -10.50 1.39
N PHE A 196 18.44 -9.54 0.45
CA PHE A 196 17.25 -8.73 0.24
C PHE A 196 16.46 -9.10 -1.01
N ARG A 197 16.97 -9.99 -1.85
CA ARG A 197 16.47 -10.30 -3.20
C ARG A 197 15.02 -10.76 -3.22
N ASP A 198 14.62 -11.61 -2.28
CA ASP A 198 13.25 -12.12 -2.24
C ASP A 198 12.25 -11.04 -1.84
N GLY A 199 12.60 -10.17 -0.89
CA GLY A 199 11.79 -9.00 -0.55
C GLY A 199 11.60 -8.07 -1.73
N VAL A 200 12.68 -7.77 -2.47
CA VAL A 200 12.63 -6.92 -3.68
C VAL A 200 11.71 -7.53 -4.74
N ARG A 201 11.81 -8.84 -5.01
CA ARG A 201 10.98 -9.53 -6.01
C ARG A 201 9.50 -9.57 -5.63
N LEU A 202 9.20 -9.89 -4.36
CA LEU A 202 7.83 -9.90 -3.85
C LEU A 202 7.20 -8.50 -3.94
N PHE A 203 7.93 -7.47 -3.54
CA PHE A 203 7.44 -6.10 -3.63
C PHE A 203 7.34 -5.60 -5.08
N ALA A 204 8.20 -6.07 -6.00
CA ALA A 204 8.05 -5.73 -7.41
C ALA A 204 6.75 -6.29 -8.01
N THR A 205 6.37 -7.53 -7.66
CA THR A 205 5.05 -8.07 -8.08
C THR A 205 3.90 -7.31 -7.43
N ASP A 206 4.02 -6.91 -6.17
CA ASP A 206 3.01 -6.12 -5.46
C ASP A 206 2.85 -4.73 -6.08
N GLY A 207 3.94 -4.02 -6.32
CA GLY A 207 3.92 -2.71 -7.00
C GLY A 207 3.29 -2.79 -8.39
N PHE A 208 3.59 -3.84 -9.15
CA PHE A 208 2.96 -4.07 -10.45
C PHE A 208 1.43 -4.25 -10.32
N LEU A 209 0.98 -5.07 -9.35
CA LEU A 209 -0.45 -5.29 -9.11
C LEU A 209 -1.14 -4.04 -8.58
N MET A 210 -0.54 -3.32 -7.65
CA MET A 210 -1.17 -2.13 -7.07
C MET A 210 -1.26 -0.99 -8.07
N CYS A 211 -0.20 -0.69 -8.80
CA CYS A 211 -0.19 0.43 -9.76
C CYS A 211 -0.87 0.09 -11.09
N GLY A 212 -0.79 -1.15 -11.55
CA GLY A 212 -1.45 -1.61 -12.77
C GLY A 212 -2.91 -1.97 -12.55
N PHE A 213 -3.16 -3.01 -11.75
CA PHE A 213 -4.48 -3.58 -11.58
C PHE A 213 -5.43 -2.74 -10.71
N ALA A 214 -4.96 -2.31 -9.52
CA ALA A 214 -5.85 -1.59 -8.60
C ALA A 214 -6.15 -0.17 -9.11
N VAL A 215 -5.15 0.54 -9.67
CA VAL A 215 -5.36 1.89 -10.23
C VAL A 215 -6.22 1.83 -11.50
N THR A 216 -6.03 0.82 -12.39
CA THR A 216 -6.90 0.63 -13.56
C THR A 216 -8.35 0.36 -13.14
N TRP A 217 -8.57 -0.40 -12.06
CA TRP A 217 -9.91 -0.60 -11.54
C TRP A 217 -10.50 0.71 -10.98
N GLY A 218 -9.70 1.53 -10.31
CA GLY A 218 -10.08 2.88 -9.88
C GLY A 218 -10.49 3.77 -11.05
N LEU A 219 -9.75 3.72 -12.16
CA LEU A 219 -10.10 4.41 -13.41
C LEU A 219 -11.47 3.96 -13.92
N ILE A 220 -11.71 2.65 -14.03
CA ILE A 220 -12.98 2.09 -14.50
C ILE A 220 -14.14 2.55 -13.60
N MET A 221 -13.98 2.44 -12.28
CA MET A 221 -15.00 2.89 -11.34
C MET A 221 -15.31 4.39 -11.52
N PHE A 222 -14.29 5.24 -11.63
CA PHE A 222 -14.48 6.67 -11.75
C PHE A 222 -15.15 7.07 -13.07
N GLU A 223 -14.75 6.46 -14.19
CA GLU A 223 -15.36 6.69 -15.50
C GLU A 223 -16.82 6.18 -15.55
N THR A 224 -17.11 5.03 -14.96
CA THR A 224 -18.46 4.43 -14.95
C THR A 224 -19.48 5.33 -14.24
N PHE A 225 -19.05 6.15 -13.28
CA PHE A 225 -19.91 7.10 -12.56
C PHE A 225 -19.73 8.55 -13.03
N ASP A 226 -19.48 8.76 -14.32
CA ASP A 226 -19.39 10.07 -14.97
C ASP A 226 -18.38 11.01 -14.28
N ARG A 227 -17.31 10.44 -13.77
CA ARG A 227 -16.24 11.14 -13.04
C ARG A 227 -16.74 11.91 -11.82
N ARG A 228 -17.76 11.41 -11.14
CA ARG A 228 -18.33 12.00 -9.92
C ARG A 228 -17.54 11.53 -8.70
N PHE A 229 -17.01 12.47 -7.93
CA PHE A 229 -16.23 12.16 -6.72
C PHE A 229 -17.08 11.57 -5.60
N ASP A 230 -18.33 12.03 -5.41
CA ASP A 230 -19.25 11.50 -4.38
C ASP A 230 -19.61 10.03 -4.63
N ALA A 231 -19.96 9.67 -5.87
CA ALA A 231 -20.25 8.29 -6.23
C ALA A 231 -19.01 7.39 -6.11
N PHE A 232 -17.86 7.86 -6.58
CA PHE A 232 -16.60 7.14 -6.47
C PHE A 232 -16.17 6.93 -5.02
N GLY A 233 -16.21 7.99 -4.19
CA GLY A 233 -15.89 7.92 -2.77
C GLY A 233 -16.87 7.04 -1.98
N GLY A 234 -18.17 7.10 -2.31
CA GLY A 234 -19.20 6.23 -1.74
C GLY A 234 -18.93 4.75 -2.04
N LEU A 235 -18.56 4.43 -3.28
CA LEU A 235 -18.21 3.06 -3.67
C LEU A 235 -16.93 2.57 -3.00
N LEU A 236 -15.89 3.43 -2.88
CA LEU A 236 -14.67 3.08 -2.17
C LEU A 236 -14.93 2.77 -0.69
N GLY A 237 -15.73 3.59 0.00
CA GLY A 237 -16.10 3.36 1.40
C GLY A 237 -16.91 2.09 1.59
N ALA A 238 -17.91 1.83 0.72
CA ALA A 238 -18.70 0.60 0.75
C ALA A 238 -17.82 -0.64 0.48
N ALA A 239 -16.89 -0.54 -0.48
CA ALA A 239 -15.95 -1.60 -0.78
C ALA A 239 -14.98 -1.87 0.40
N ALA A 240 -14.49 -0.81 1.09
CA ALA A 240 -13.65 -0.96 2.28
C ALA A 240 -14.40 -1.70 3.41
N LEU A 241 -15.68 -1.39 3.64
CA LEU A 241 -16.52 -2.10 4.60
C LEU A 241 -16.70 -3.57 4.22
N ALA A 242 -16.98 -3.87 2.95
CA ALA A 242 -17.08 -5.24 2.46
C ALA A 242 -15.75 -6.01 2.64
N GLY A 243 -14.62 -5.33 2.41
CA GLY A 243 -13.28 -5.87 2.64
C GLY A 243 -13.00 -6.18 4.11
N ALA A 244 -13.44 -5.32 5.03
CA ALA A 244 -13.32 -5.54 6.47
C ALA A 244 -14.08 -6.80 6.92
N VAL A 245 -15.33 -6.96 6.47
CA VAL A 245 -16.15 -8.15 6.75
C VAL A 245 -15.50 -9.40 6.15
N GLY A 246 -15.09 -9.34 4.87
CA GLY A 246 -14.38 -10.44 4.20
C GLY A 246 -13.10 -10.85 4.92
N GLY A 247 -12.29 -9.87 5.33
CA GLY A 247 -11.04 -10.09 6.06
C GLY A 247 -11.25 -10.80 7.41
N LEU A 248 -12.31 -10.44 8.15
CA LEU A 248 -12.66 -11.12 9.42
C LEU A 248 -13.07 -12.58 9.21
N VAL A 249 -13.83 -12.87 8.15
CA VAL A 249 -14.29 -14.23 7.84
C VAL A 249 -13.12 -15.08 7.33
N LEU A 250 -12.34 -14.57 6.38
CA LEU A 250 -11.28 -15.31 5.70
C LEU A 250 -9.99 -15.40 6.56
N GLY A 251 -9.72 -14.41 7.43
CA GLY A 251 -8.54 -14.43 8.32
C GLY A 251 -8.52 -15.63 9.24
N ARG A 252 -9.67 -16.08 9.71
CA ARG A 252 -9.80 -17.31 10.54
C ARG A 252 -9.37 -18.58 9.82
N LEU A 253 -9.42 -18.62 8.48
CA LEU A 253 -8.98 -19.75 7.67
C LEU A 253 -7.45 -19.86 7.59
N ILE A 254 -6.74 -18.71 7.70
CA ILE A 254 -5.27 -18.66 7.63
C ILE A 254 -4.64 -19.08 8.96
N ASP A 255 -5.25 -18.73 10.08
CA ASP A 255 -4.75 -19.03 11.44
C ASP A 255 -4.69 -20.53 11.75
N ALA A 256 -5.34 -21.36 10.93
CA ALA A 256 -5.34 -22.83 11.08
C ALA A 256 -4.03 -23.55 10.66
N GLY A 257 -2.93 -22.83 10.47
CA GLY A 257 -1.59 -23.42 10.26
C GLY A 257 -1.28 -23.91 8.83
N HIS A 258 -2.07 -23.51 7.83
CA HIS A 258 -1.93 -23.98 6.45
C HIS A 258 -1.33 -22.93 5.50
N ALA A 259 -0.24 -22.28 5.90
CA ALA A 259 0.36 -21.15 5.15
C ALA A 259 0.66 -21.44 3.66
N ALA A 260 1.15 -22.63 3.32
CA ALA A 260 1.40 -23.00 1.92
C ALA A 260 0.09 -23.14 1.11
N ARG A 261 -0.99 -23.64 1.73
CA ARG A 261 -2.32 -23.71 1.11
C ARG A 261 -2.93 -22.32 0.95
N ALA A 262 -2.69 -21.41 1.89
CA ALA A 262 -3.15 -20.03 1.83
C ALA A 262 -2.62 -19.29 0.58
N VAL A 263 -1.39 -19.60 0.12
CA VAL A 263 -0.83 -19.03 -1.13
C VAL A 263 -1.68 -19.39 -2.35
N TRP A 264 -2.04 -20.67 -2.50
CA TRP A 264 -2.83 -21.11 -3.65
C TRP A 264 -4.28 -20.66 -3.58
N LEU A 265 -4.85 -20.60 -2.37
CA LEU A 265 -6.17 -20.00 -2.14
C LEU A 265 -6.18 -18.50 -2.50
N ASN A 266 -5.12 -17.78 -2.11
CA ASN A 266 -4.96 -16.37 -2.50
C ASN A 266 -4.84 -16.22 -4.02
N LEU A 267 -4.05 -17.05 -4.70
CA LEU A 267 -3.96 -17.04 -6.16
C LEU A 267 -5.32 -17.27 -6.81
N ALA A 268 -6.07 -18.29 -6.35
CA ALA A 268 -7.40 -18.60 -6.87
C ALA A 268 -8.38 -17.45 -6.62
N ALA A 269 -8.39 -16.88 -5.40
CA ALA A 269 -9.24 -15.75 -5.05
C ALA A 269 -8.91 -14.51 -5.91
N MET A 270 -7.63 -14.17 -6.04
CA MET A 270 -7.22 -13.02 -6.84
C MET A 270 -7.46 -13.23 -8.35
N THR A 271 -7.31 -14.46 -8.85
CA THR A 271 -7.69 -14.80 -10.23
C THR A 271 -9.20 -14.59 -10.43
N ALA A 272 -10.03 -15.06 -9.50
CA ALA A 272 -11.48 -14.82 -9.53
C ALA A 272 -11.82 -13.32 -9.49
N VAL A 273 -11.12 -12.53 -8.68
CA VAL A 273 -11.24 -11.05 -8.63
C VAL A 273 -10.94 -10.43 -10.00
N VAL A 274 -9.85 -10.83 -10.65
CA VAL A 274 -9.49 -10.31 -11.99
C VAL A 274 -10.58 -10.64 -13.00
N LEU A 275 -10.99 -11.90 -13.08
CA LEU A 275 -12.01 -12.35 -14.05
C LEU A 275 -13.37 -11.69 -13.78
N LEU A 276 -13.77 -11.57 -12.51
CA LEU A 276 -15.01 -10.90 -12.10
C LEU A 276 -15.03 -9.44 -12.55
N ARG A 277 -13.93 -8.70 -12.31
CA ARG A 277 -13.81 -7.29 -12.71
C ARG A 277 -13.87 -7.14 -14.22
N VAL A 278 -13.17 -8.01 -14.97
CA VAL A 278 -13.21 -8.00 -16.46
C VAL A 278 -14.62 -8.27 -16.98
N ALA A 279 -15.31 -9.25 -16.40
CA ALA A 279 -16.65 -9.66 -16.85
C ALA A 279 -17.73 -8.63 -16.55
N LEU A 280 -17.59 -7.88 -15.43
CA LEU A 280 -18.64 -6.98 -14.94
C LEU A 280 -18.32 -5.47 -15.16
N ALA A 281 -17.21 -5.14 -15.82
CA ALA A 281 -16.74 -3.77 -16.01
C ALA A 281 -17.64 -2.88 -16.90
N ASP A 282 -18.56 -3.46 -17.67
CA ASP A 282 -19.31 -2.73 -18.72
C ASP A 282 -20.58 -2.05 -18.22
N THR A 283 -21.03 -2.31 -17.00
CA THR A 283 -22.28 -1.75 -16.46
C THR A 283 -22.08 -1.18 -15.05
N PRO A 284 -22.77 -0.09 -14.68
CA PRO A 284 -22.67 0.48 -13.34
C PRO A 284 -22.98 -0.53 -12.23
N THR A 285 -24.05 -1.34 -12.40
CA THR A 285 -24.39 -2.40 -11.43
C THR A 285 -23.28 -3.44 -11.35
N GLY A 286 -22.74 -3.87 -12.49
CA GLY A 286 -21.63 -4.81 -12.55
C GLY A 286 -20.39 -4.29 -11.83
N VAL A 287 -20.04 -3.03 -12.03
CA VAL A 287 -18.90 -2.36 -11.35
C VAL A 287 -19.10 -2.33 -9.84
N VAL A 288 -20.32 -2.01 -9.35
CA VAL A 288 -20.64 -2.05 -7.91
C VAL A 288 -20.48 -3.47 -7.35
N VAL A 289 -21.10 -4.46 -7.99
CA VAL A 289 -21.03 -5.86 -7.55
C VAL A 289 -19.57 -6.35 -7.55
N ALA A 290 -18.81 -6.06 -8.62
CA ALA A 290 -17.40 -6.44 -8.71
C ALA A 290 -16.55 -5.73 -7.65
N ALA A 291 -16.79 -4.46 -7.35
CA ALA A 291 -16.06 -3.71 -6.32
C ALA A 291 -16.28 -4.34 -4.94
N LEU A 292 -17.51 -4.57 -4.53
CA LEU A 292 -17.84 -5.14 -3.22
C LEU A 292 -17.33 -6.57 -3.07
N ALA A 293 -17.62 -7.44 -4.03
CA ALA A 293 -17.22 -8.85 -3.97
C ALA A 293 -15.70 -9.01 -4.02
N SER A 294 -15.01 -8.25 -4.90
CA SER A 294 -13.56 -8.37 -5.02
C SER A 294 -12.84 -7.85 -3.78
N THR A 295 -13.32 -6.80 -3.12
CA THR A 295 -12.65 -6.28 -1.91
C THR A 295 -12.80 -7.25 -0.74
N ALA A 296 -13.93 -7.95 -0.63
CA ALA A 296 -14.09 -9.02 0.35
C ALA A 296 -13.06 -10.15 0.16
N LEU A 297 -12.81 -10.55 -1.09
CA LEU A 297 -11.79 -11.58 -1.41
C LEU A 297 -10.35 -11.07 -1.24
N PHE A 298 -10.11 -9.77 -1.43
CA PHE A 298 -8.80 -9.14 -1.27
C PHE A 298 -8.26 -9.22 0.16
N GLY A 299 -9.12 -9.49 1.13
CA GLY A 299 -8.74 -9.70 2.54
C GLY A 299 -7.69 -10.80 2.77
N LEU A 300 -7.52 -11.76 1.83
CA LEU A 300 -6.47 -12.79 1.88
C LEU A 300 -5.11 -12.29 1.38
N TYR A 301 -5.10 -11.30 0.51
CA TYR A 301 -3.92 -10.86 -0.23
C TYR A 301 -2.84 -10.28 0.68
N VAL A 302 -3.18 -9.23 1.43
CA VAL A 302 -2.22 -8.49 2.27
C VAL A 302 -1.61 -9.37 3.37
N PRO A 303 -2.39 -10.13 4.16
CA PRO A 303 -1.81 -11.02 5.18
C PRO A 303 -0.86 -12.05 4.60
N THR A 304 -1.22 -12.68 3.47
CA THR A 304 -0.37 -13.70 2.82
C THR A 304 0.97 -13.12 2.37
N LEU A 305 0.97 -11.95 1.74
CA LEU A 305 2.18 -11.27 1.29
C LEU A 305 3.02 -10.76 2.47
N MET A 306 2.40 -9.99 3.37
CA MET A 306 3.14 -9.28 4.42
C MET A 306 3.73 -10.22 5.47
N THR A 307 3.10 -11.37 5.76
CA THR A 307 3.67 -12.39 6.63
C THR A 307 5.00 -12.90 6.07
N ALA A 308 5.06 -13.23 4.78
CA ALA A 308 6.28 -13.70 4.13
C ALA A 308 7.37 -12.60 4.12
N VAL A 309 7.00 -11.36 3.86
CA VAL A 309 7.90 -10.20 3.83
C VAL A 309 8.48 -9.92 5.21
N TYR A 310 7.65 -9.85 6.26
CA TYR A 310 8.15 -9.61 7.62
C TYR A 310 9.03 -10.76 8.14
N ASN A 311 8.70 -12.01 7.81
CA ASN A 311 9.57 -13.14 8.14
C ASN A 311 10.92 -13.05 7.40
N ALA A 312 10.93 -12.62 6.13
CA ALA A 312 12.15 -12.36 5.39
C ALA A 312 12.98 -11.21 6.00
N ALA A 313 12.32 -10.14 6.45
CA ALA A 313 12.98 -9.03 7.12
C ALA A 313 13.65 -9.45 8.44
N LYS A 314 12.99 -10.33 9.23
CA LYS A 314 13.54 -10.85 10.49
C LYS A 314 14.80 -11.70 10.30
N THR A 315 14.89 -12.43 9.20
CA THR A 315 16.04 -13.29 8.87
C THR A 315 17.13 -12.55 8.10
N SER A 316 16.92 -11.29 7.74
CA SER A 316 17.91 -10.45 7.06
C SER A 316 18.90 -9.84 8.05
N PRO A 317 20.14 -9.52 7.62
CA PRO A 317 21.14 -8.89 8.46
C PRO A 317 20.70 -7.53 9.02
N CYS A 318 19.82 -6.81 8.30
CA CYS A 318 19.30 -5.51 8.72
C CYS A 318 17.89 -5.29 8.17
N ALA A 319 16.89 -5.29 9.07
CA ALA A 319 15.49 -5.11 8.70
C ALA A 319 15.22 -3.74 8.04
N VAL A 320 15.90 -2.66 8.46
CA VAL A 320 15.75 -1.33 7.85
C VAL A 320 16.22 -1.35 6.39
N ARG A 321 17.38 -1.93 6.11
CA ARG A 321 17.89 -2.07 4.74
C ARG A 321 17.03 -3.02 3.92
N PHE A 322 16.47 -4.06 4.55
CA PHE A 322 15.53 -4.96 3.88
C PHE A 322 14.33 -4.17 3.35
N HIS A 323 13.64 -3.42 4.21
CA HIS A 323 12.49 -2.62 3.80
C HIS A 323 12.87 -1.52 2.79
N TYR A 324 13.99 -0.84 2.99
CA TYR A 324 14.51 0.15 2.04
C TYR A 324 14.65 -0.42 0.61
N ARG A 325 15.20 -1.64 0.49
CA ARG A 325 15.38 -2.30 -0.82
C ARG A 325 14.08 -2.93 -1.35
N ALA A 326 13.26 -3.51 -0.49
CA ALA A 326 11.98 -4.07 -0.87
C ALA A 326 11.06 -2.98 -1.47
N GLU A 327 10.98 -1.83 -0.82
CA GLU A 327 10.26 -0.66 -1.29
C GLU A 327 10.76 -0.17 -2.67
N ALA A 328 12.07 -0.23 -2.93
CA ALA A 328 12.61 0.08 -4.27
C ALA A 328 12.11 -0.93 -5.31
N GLY A 329 11.97 -2.21 -4.94
CA GLY A 329 11.33 -3.22 -5.78
C GLY A 329 9.89 -2.85 -6.12
N TRP A 330 9.13 -2.37 -5.14
CA TRP A 330 7.75 -1.91 -5.34
C TRP A 330 7.68 -0.77 -6.37
N ASP A 331 8.56 0.23 -6.25
CA ASP A 331 8.62 1.32 -7.21
C ASP A 331 8.94 0.81 -8.63
N VAL A 332 9.90 -0.11 -8.79
CA VAL A 332 10.25 -0.69 -10.10
C VAL A 332 9.07 -1.44 -10.72
N GLY A 333 8.37 -2.28 -9.94
CA GLY A 333 7.19 -2.98 -10.41
C GLY A 333 6.05 -2.03 -10.79
N GLY A 334 5.82 -1.00 -9.97
CA GLY A 334 4.83 0.03 -10.23
C GLY A 334 5.12 0.86 -11.49
N ILE A 335 6.38 1.25 -11.70
CA ILE A 335 6.82 1.95 -12.93
C ILE A 335 6.54 1.08 -14.16
N ALA A 336 6.92 -0.19 -14.13
CA ALA A 336 6.69 -1.11 -15.24
C ALA A 336 5.19 -1.23 -15.56
N ALA A 337 4.34 -1.37 -14.53
CA ALA A 337 2.89 -1.41 -14.70
C ALA A 337 2.33 -0.11 -15.28
N CYS A 338 2.75 1.04 -14.75
CA CYS A 338 2.29 2.35 -15.24
C CYS A 338 2.65 2.56 -16.71
N LEU A 339 3.88 2.27 -17.09
CA LEU A 339 4.34 2.43 -18.48
C LEU A 339 3.59 1.47 -19.43
N ALA A 340 3.45 0.20 -19.04
CA ALA A 340 2.71 -0.79 -19.84
C ALA A 340 1.23 -0.39 -20.00
N THR A 341 0.57 0.03 -18.90
CA THR A 341 -0.82 0.46 -18.92
C THR A 341 -1.00 1.74 -19.75
N ALA A 342 -0.12 2.73 -19.58
CA ALA A 342 -0.17 3.98 -20.37
C ALA A 342 0.00 3.71 -21.87
N ALA A 343 0.96 2.86 -22.26
CA ALA A 343 1.18 2.48 -23.65
C ALA A 343 -0.04 1.75 -24.24
N ALA A 344 -0.63 0.81 -23.50
CA ALA A 344 -1.80 0.08 -23.96
C ALA A 344 -3.05 0.98 -24.09
N LEU A 345 -3.28 1.89 -23.15
CA LEU A 345 -4.36 2.90 -23.25
C LEU A 345 -4.15 3.83 -24.43
N ALA A 346 -2.92 4.29 -24.68
CA ALA A 346 -2.59 5.11 -25.83
C ALA A 346 -2.78 4.38 -27.17
N ALA A 347 -2.61 3.05 -27.17
CA ALA A 347 -2.91 2.17 -28.31
C ALA A 347 -4.42 1.84 -28.46
N GLY A 348 -5.29 2.38 -27.61
CA GLY A 348 -6.73 2.16 -27.68
C GLY A 348 -7.21 0.84 -27.05
N VAL A 349 -6.39 0.15 -26.28
CA VAL A 349 -6.81 -1.07 -25.59
C VAL A 349 -7.83 -0.71 -24.50
N PRO A 350 -9.02 -1.35 -24.47
CA PRO A 350 -10.02 -1.10 -23.43
C PRO A 350 -9.47 -1.36 -22.03
N ALA A 351 -9.72 -0.42 -21.10
CA ALA A 351 -9.19 -0.48 -19.73
C ALA A 351 -9.50 -1.82 -19.01
N ARG A 352 -10.69 -2.40 -19.24
CA ARG A 352 -11.06 -3.71 -18.65
C ARG A 352 -10.10 -4.84 -19.03
N LEU A 353 -9.57 -4.86 -20.26
CA LEU A 353 -8.65 -5.90 -20.72
C LEU A 353 -7.28 -5.77 -20.08
N LEU A 354 -6.89 -4.54 -19.68
CA LEU A 354 -5.62 -4.30 -19.00
C LEU A 354 -5.57 -4.97 -17.61
N LEU A 355 -6.73 -5.24 -17.00
CA LEU A 355 -6.82 -5.98 -15.75
C LEU A 355 -6.24 -7.40 -15.87
N LEU A 356 -6.27 -8.02 -17.07
CA LEU A 356 -5.71 -9.35 -17.30
C LEU A 356 -4.19 -9.41 -17.14
N ALA A 357 -3.49 -8.28 -17.27
CA ALA A 357 -2.05 -8.20 -17.03
C ALA A 357 -1.67 -8.55 -15.58
N ALA A 358 -2.62 -8.53 -14.64
CA ALA A 358 -2.41 -8.99 -13.28
C ALA A 358 -2.17 -10.50 -13.17
N LEU A 359 -2.74 -11.32 -14.07
CA LEU A 359 -2.68 -12.78 -13.98
C LEU A 359 -1.24 -13.32 -13.96
N PRO A 360 -0.34 -12.98 -14.92
CA PRO A 360 1.03 -13.44 -14.86
C PRO A 360 1.78 -12.95 -13.63
N ALA A 361 1.53 -11.73 -13.17
CA ALA A 361 2.15 -11.18 -11.96
C ALA A 361 1.70 -11.96 -10.70
N LEU A 362 0.42 -12.32 -10.59
CA LEU A 362 -0.12 -13.15 -9.51
C LEU A 362 0.50 -14.55 -9.48
N VAL A 363 0.70 -15.17 -10.64
CA VAL A 363 1.38 -16.47 -10.74
C VAL A 363 2.81 -16.39 -10.26
N VAL A 364 3.57 -15.37 -10.72
CA VAL A 364 4.96 -15.15 -10.27
C VAL A 364 4.99 -14.92 -8.76
N GLN A 365 4.11 -14.09 -8.23
CA GLN A 365 4.02 -13.81 -6.79
C GLN A 365 3.71 -15.09 -6.00
N ALA A 366 2.76 -15.91 -6.46
CA ALA A 366 2.40 -17.16 -5.80
C ALA A 366 3.58 -18.15 -5.75
N ILE A 367 4.34 -18.27 -6.85
CA ILE A 367 5.55 -19.12 -6.90
C ILE A 367 6.60 -18.62 -5.90
N LEU A 368 6.84 -17.31 -5.83
CA LEU A 368 7.80 -16.71 -4.87
C LEU A 368 7.37 -16.95 -3.42
N LEU A 369 6.09 -16.73 -3.11
CA LEU A 369 5.52 -16.95 -1.79
C LEU A 369 5.57 -18.43 -1.39
N HIS A 370 5.18 -19.33 -2.30
CA HIS A 370 5.18 -20.77 -2.03
C HIS A 370 6.59 -21.29 -1.68
N ARG A 371 7.60 -20.92 -2.48
CA ARG A 371 9.00 -21.24 -2.21
C ARG A 371 9.45 -20.72 -0.84
N ARG A 372 9.02 -19.52 -0.46
CA ARG A 372 9.39 -18.90 0.80
C ARG A 372 8.76 -19.61 1.99
N TYR A 373 7.47 -19.97 1.90
CA TYR A 373 6.78 -20.70 2.96
C TYR A 373 7.31 -22.12 3.14
N LEU A 374 7.68 -22.82 2.05
CA LEU A 374 8.34 -24.13 2.14
C LEU A 374 9.71 -24.04 2.83
N ALA A 375 10.52 -23.02 2.51
CA ALA A 375 11.82 -22.83 3.12
C ALA A 375 11.74 -22.42 4.62
N ALA A 376 10.58 -21.94 5.09
CA ALA A 376 10.36 -21.56 6.48
C ALA A 376 9.78 -22.69 7.35
N THR A 377 9.35 -23.82 6.79
CA THR A 377 8.95 -25.02 7.52
C THR A 377 10.25 -25.70 7.98
N PRO A 378 10.53 -25.80 9.30
CA PRO A 378 11.62 -26.65 9.76
C PRO A 378 11.32 -28.08 9.28
N ASP A 379 12.31 -28.77 8.75
CA ASP A 379 12.21 -30.20 8.46
C ASP A 379 11.56 -30.88 9.67
N ALA A 380 10.48 -31.60 9.42
CA ALA A 380 9.92 -32.51 10.43
C ALA A 380 11.08 -33.39 10.91
N PRO A 381 11.27 -33.58 12.21
CA PRO A 381 12.40 -34.36 12.70
C PRO A 381 12.39 -35.71 11.97
N THR A 382 13.39 -35.90 11.13
CA THR A 382 13.67 -37.20 10.53
C THR A 382 13.73 -38.19 11.68
N GLY A 383 12.87 -39.21 11.64
CA GLY A 383 12.69 -40.18 12.72
C GLY A 383 13.92 -41.03 13.14
N ALA A 384 15.12 -40.48 12.96
CA ALA A 384 16.40 -41.06 13.35
C ALA A 384 16.91 -40.56 14.74
N ALA A 385 16.26 -39.54 15.35
CA ALA A 385 16.74 -39.00 16.64
C ALA A 385 16.02 -39.54 17.86
N LEU A 386 15.07 -40.49 17.73
CA LEU A 386 14.35 -41.12 18.85
C LEU A 386 14.84 -42.53 19.18
N ALA A 387 15.89 -43.08 18.51
CA ALA A 387 16.43 -44.40 18.77
C ALA A 387 17.67 -44.44 19.68
N GLY A 388 18.05 -43.33 20.28
CA GLY A 388 19.31 -43.22 21.05
C GLY A 388 19.18 -42.65 22.46
N ARG A 389 18.15 -43.06 23.23
CA ARG A 389 18.11 -42.85 24.70
C ARG A 389 17.24 -43.91 25.38
N ILE A 390 17.71 -45.14 25.36
CA ILE A 390 17.45 -46.12 26.38
C ILE A 390 18.81 -46.74 26.67
N ASP A 391 19.46 -46.24 27.72
CA ASP A 391 20.37 -46.94 28.60
C ASP A 391 20.59 -46.04 29.82
#